data_d1267aa5a777df1f845a84a1b67e2a39
#
_entry.id   d1267aa5a777df1f845a84a1b67e2a39
#
_cell.length_a   1.000
_cell.length_b   1.000
_cell.length_c   1.000
_cell.angle_alpha   90.00
_cell.angle_beta   90.00
_cell.angle_gamma   90.00
#
_symmetry.space_group_name_H-M   'P 1'
#
loop_
_entity.id
_entity.type
_entity.pdbx_description
1 polymer ?
#
loop_
_entity_poly.entity_id
_entity_poly.type
_entity_poly.pdbx_seq_one_letter_code
_entity_poly.pdbx_strand_id
1 'polypeptide(L)'
;MPSNISLGLSLGSLTAMLFFISNFVVISRLIHKVINTSVKWEWLDKLQNRWHKIHYFGNLASVILAIVHAILMIEYSNPLHWVSIALLVWMVSTGLIMRFSKASVDVKKKIRVFHAQWYMFLAVLLVLVVAHAVSLVRFPYVM
;
A
#
# COMPACT_ATOMS: atom_id res chain seq x y z
N MET A 1 -27.09 4.17 -9.68
CA MET A 1 -26.26 3.29 -8.82
C MET A 1 -26.76 3.34 -7.39
N PRO A 2 -26.85 2.22 -6.69
CA PRO A 2 -27.09 2.24 -5.24
C PRO A 2 -26.03 3.10 -4.54
N SER A 3 -26.45 3.87 -3.53
CA SER A 3 -25.58 4.83 -2.81
C SER A 3 -24.29 4.18 -2.25
N ASN A 4 -24.40 2.92 -1.82
CA ASN A 4 -23.27 2.16 -1.25
C ASN A 4 -22.16 1.86 -2.28
N ILE A 5 -22.52 1.60 -3.54
CA ILE A 5 -21.54 1.34 -4.60
C ILE A 5 -20.78 2.63 -4.93
N SER A 6 -21.48 3.75 -5.10
CA SER A 6 -20.84 5.04 -5.36
C SER A 6 -19.89 5.43 -4.23
N LEU A 7 -20.30 5.25 -2.98
CA LEU A 7 -19.43 5.47 -1.82
C LEU A 7 -18.23 4.53 -1.82
N GLY A 8 -18.46 3.24 -2.11
CA GLY A 8 -17.39 2.24 -2.19
C GLY A 8 -16.34 2.62 -3.23
N LEU A 9 -16.74 3.00 -4.45
CA LEU A 9 -15.84 3.43 -5.51
C LEU A 9 -15.04 4.69 -5.13
N SER A 10 -15.71 5.68 -4.53
CA SER A 10 -15.05 6.91 -4.05
C SER A 10 -14.00 6.61 -2.99
N LEU A 11 -14.31 5.73 -2.03
CA LEU A 11 -13.35 5.32 -1.00
C LEU A 11 -12.18 4.52 -1.59
N GLY A 12 -12.43 3.67 -2.57
CA GLY A 12 -11.36 2.96 -3.30
C GLY A 12 -10.40 3.91 -3.99
N SER A 13 -10.92 4.92 -4.69
CA SER A 13 -10.11 5.95 -5.33
C SER A 13 -9.31 6.77 -4.33
N LEU A 14 -9.93 7.18 -3.22
CA LEU A 14 -9.24 7.89 -2.14
C LEU A 14 -8.14 7.05 -1.50
N THR A 15 -8.42 5.76 -1.28
CA THR A 15 -7.44 4.79 -0.76
C THR A 15 -6.22 4.69 -1.68
N ALA A 16 -6.44 4.53 -2.98
CA ALA A 16 -5.37 4.45 -3.97
C ALA A 16 -4.52 5.72 -3.98
N MET A 17 -5.15 6.89 -4.03
CA MET A 17 -4.47 8.18 -4.01
C MET A 17 -3.60 8.33 -2.74
N LEU A 18 -4.16 8.05 -1.58
CA LEU A 18 -3.46 8.14 -0.30
C LEU A 18 -2.30 7.14 -0.21
N PHE A 19 -2.50 5.92 -0.73
CA PHE A 19 -1.45 4.90 -0.79
C PHE A 19 -0.27 5.36 -1.66
N PHE A 20 -0.53 5.90 -2.86
CA PHE A 20 0.54 6.39 -3.75
C PHE A 20 1.27 7.59 -3.15
N ILE A 21 0.55 8.56 -2.57
CA ILE A 21 1.16 9.70 -1.89
C ILE A 21 2.05 9.22 -0.75
N SER A 22 1.55 8.31 0.10
CA SER A 22 2.28 7.80 1.26
C SER A 22 3.54 7.02 0.88
N ASN A 23 3.54 6.38 -0.28
CA ASN A 23 4.66 5.58 -0.78
C ASN A 23 5.49 6.29 -1.85
N PHE A 24 5.25 7.57 -2.09
CA PHE A 24 5.94 8.34 -3.13
C PHE A 24 7.47 8.20 -3.08
N VAL A 25 8.07 8.33 -1.89
CA VAL A 25 9.52 8.19 -1.71
C VAL A 25 9.99 6.76 -1.98
N VAL A 26 9.20 5.75 -1.59
CA VAL A 26 9.50 4.33 -1.85
C VAL A 26 9.49 4.07 -3.36
N ILE A 27 8.45 4.54 -4.05
CA ILE A 27 8.30 4.43 -5.50
C ILE A 27 9.44 5.13 -6.22
N SER A 28 9.77 6.37 -5.84
CA SER A 28 10.87 7.12 -6.44
C SER A 28 12.23 6.42 -6.28
N ARG A 29 12.47 5.79 -5.14
CA ARG A 29 13.69 4.99 -4.92
C ARG A 29 13.71 3.72 -5.75
N LEU A 30 12.56 3.07 -5.91
CA LEU A 30 12.43 1.90 -6.77
C LEU A 30 12.75 2.27 -8.22
N ILE A 31 12.15 3.34 -8.72
CA ILE A 31 12.41 3.86 -10.07
C ILE A 31 13.90 4.18 -10.25
N HIS A 32 14.48 4.90 -9.30
CA HIS A 32 15.91 5.24 -9.32
C HIS A 32 16.81 3.97 -9.39
N LYS A 33 16.46 2.94 -8.62
CA LYS A 33 17.18 1.66 -8.63
C LYS A 33 17.05 0.93 -9.95
N VAL A 34 15.87 0.93 -10.56
CA VAL A 34 15.61 0.24 -11.85
C VAL A 34 16.33 0.94 -13.01
N ILE A 35 16.34 2.28 -13.01
CA ILE A 35 17.03 3.06 -14.05
C ILE A 35 18.56 2.98 -13.91
N ASN A 36 19.05 2.42 -12.79
CA ASN A 36 20.48 2.21 -12.51
C ASN A 36 21.32 3.47 -12.72
N THR A 37 20.82 4.63 -12.29
CA THR A 37 21.56 5.88 -12.40
C THR A 37 22.65 5.94 -11.34
N SER A 38 23.89 6.24 -11.75
CA SER A 38 25.00 6.55 -10.84
C SER A 38 24.81 7.89 -10.10
N VAL A 39 23.81 8.66 -10.51
CA VAL A 39 23.52 9.99 -9.95
C VAL A 39 22.79 9.83 -8.63
N LYS A 40 23.39 10.34 -7.55
CA LYS A 40 22.71 10.41 -6.24
C LYS A 40 21.64 11.51 -6.28
N TRP A 41 20.41 11.15 -5.95
CA TRP A 41 19.31 12.12 -5.82
C TRP A 41 19.27 12.64 -4.37
N GLU A 42 20.13 13.58 -4.03
CA GLU A 42 20.22 14.15 -2.69
C GLU A 42 18.90 14.74 -2.18
N TRP A 43 18.08 15.29 -3.09
CA TRP A 43 16.76 15.78 -2.76
C TRP A 43 15.84 14.67 -2.22
N LEU A 44 16.01 13.43 -2.74
CA LEU A 44 15.22 12.27 -2.30
C LEU A 44 15.57 11.87 -0.87
N ASP A 45 16.84 11.98 -0.47
CA ASP A 45 17.26 11.71 0.91
C ASP A 45 16.74 12.77 1.88
N LYS A 46 16.78 14.05 1.47
CA LYS A 46 16.19 15.15 2.25
C LYS A 46 14.67 14.99 2.38
N LEU A 47 14.00 14.60 1.29
CA LEU A 47 12.57 14.37 1.27
C LEU A 47 12.17 13.20 2.17
N GLN A 48 12.93 12.11 2.17
CA GLN A 48 12.65 10.93 2.99
C GLN A 48 12.54 11.30 4.48
N ASN A 49 13.44 12.15 4.99
CA ASN A 49 13.42 12.55 6.39
C ASN A 49 12.15 13.34 6.77
N ARG A 50 11.58 14.08 5.82
CA ARG A 50 10.31 14.81 6.01
C ARG A 50 9.09 13.92 5.77
N TRP A 51 9.19 12.97 4.84
CA TRP A 51 8.08 12.15 4.35
C TRP A 51 7.76 10.94 5.23
N HIS A 52 8.65 10.58 6.17
CA HIS A 52 8.46 9.38 6.99
C HIS A 52 7.14 9.37 7.78
N LYS A 53 6.69 10.53 8.30
CA LYS A 53 5.40 10.63 9.00
C LYS A 53 4.23 10.37 8.05
N ILE A 54 4.28 10.93 6.85
CA ILE A 54 3.27 10.73 5.80
C ILE A 54 3.23 9.24 5.40
N HIS A 55 4.40 8.61 5.27
CA HIS A 55 4.51 7.19 4.98
C HIS A 55 3.80 6.33 6.04
N TYR A 56 4.05 6.56 7.33
CA TYR A 56 3.42 5.74 8.39
C TYR A 56 1.92 6.00 8.53
N PHE A 57 1.53 7.25 8.73
CA PHE A 57 0.14 7.59 9.01
C PHE A 57 -0.74 7.50 7.76
N GLY A 58 -0.19 7.86 6.61
CA GLY A 58 -0.91 7.72 5.35
C GLY A 58 -1.15 6.26 4.96
N ASN A 59 -0.18 5.36 5.16
CA ASN A 59 -0.41 3.93 4.94
C ASN A 59 -1.39 3.33 5.95
N LEU A 60 -1.36 3.75 7.22
CA LEU A 60 -2.35 3.33 8.21
C LEU A 60 -3.76 3.76 7.80
N ALA A 61 -3.93 5.02 7.40
CA ALA A 61 -5.21 5.54 6.91
C ALA A 61 -5.64 4.80 5.62
N SER A 62 -4.72 4.53 4.69
CA SER A 62 -5.02 3.77 3.47
C SER A 62 -5.53 2.36 3.78
N VAL A 63 -4.96 1.67 4.77
CA VAL A 63 -5.43 0.33 5.16
C VAL A 63 -6.82 0.39 5.77
N ILE A 64 -7.11 1.36 6.62
CA ILE A 64 -8.45 1.54 7.20
C ILE A 64 -9.48 1.79 6.11
N LEU A 65 -9.18 2.70 5.17
CA LEU A 65 -10.06 3.00 4.04
C LEU A 65 -10.22 1.79 3.10
N ALA A 66 -9.14 1.01 2.87
CA ALA A 66 -9.19 -0.21 2.07
C ALA A 66 -10.13 -1.26 2.68
N ILE A 67 -10.12 -1.42 4.01
CA ILE A 67 -11.02 -2.33 4.71
C ILE A 67 -12.48 -1.86 4.56
N VAL A 68 -12.75 -0.58 4.77
CA VAL A 68 -14.11 -0.01 4.60
C VAL A 68 -14.58 -0.17 3.16
N HIS A 69 -13.71 0.15 2.18
CA HIS A 69 -13.99 -0.06 0.76
C HIS A 69 -14.35 -1.53 0.46
N ALA A 70 -13.56 -2.47 0.96
CA ALA A 70 -13.79 -3.91 0.73
C ALA A 70 -15.11 -4.39 1.37
N ILE A 71 -15.49 -3.88 2.53
CA ILE A 71 -16.76 -4.19 3.19
C ILE A 71 -17.94 -3.67 2.35
N LEU A 72 -17.87 -2.43 1.86
CA LEU A 72 -18.91 -1.85 1.02
C LEU A 72 -19.03 -2.55 -0.35
N MET A 73 -17.93 -3.10 -0.84
CA MET A 73 -17.83 -3.78 -2.13
C MET A 73 -17.79 -5.31 -2.01
N ILE A 74 -18.25 -5.86 -0.89
CA ILE A 74 -18.09 -7.29 -0.56
C ILE A 74 -18.72 -8.21 -1.63
N GLU A 75 -19.86 -7.82 -2.18
CA GLU A 75 -20.55 -8.58 -3.23
C GLU A 75 -19.76 -8.64 -4.55
N TYR A 76 -18.86 -7.67 -4.76
CA TYR A 76 -17.99 -7.55 -5.95
C TYR A 76 -16.57 -8.02 -5.68
N SER A 77 -16.29 -8.48 -4.46
CA SER A 77 -14.96 -8.91 -4.07
C SER A 77 -14.66 -10.34 -4.54
N ASN A 78 -13.39 -10.64 -4.66
CA ASN A 78 -12.88 -11.99 -4.90
C ASN A 78 -11.81 -12.32 -3.84
N PRO A 79 -11.38 -13.59 -3.71
CA PRO A 79 -10.39 -13.98 -2.70
C PRO A 79 -9.09 -13.18 -2.75
N LEU A 80 -8.66 -12.69 -3.92
CA LEU A 80 -7.42 -11.91 -4.06
C LEU A 80 -7.52 -10.54 -3.39
N HIS A 81 -8.72 -9.95 -3.27
CA HIS A 81 -8.89 -8.72 -2.50
C HIS A 81 -8.57 -8.93 -1.02
N TRP A 82 -9.00 -10.05 -0.46
CA TRP A 82 -8.71 -10.40 0.93
C TRP A 82 -7.23 -10.69 1.16
N VAL A 83 -6.58 -11.35 0.19
CA VAL A 83 -5.11 -11.52 0.20
C VAL A 83 -4.41 -10.17 0.14
N SER A 84 -4.87 -9.24 -0.71
CA SER A 84 -4.32 -7.88 -0.80
C SER A 84 -4.43 -7.14 0.53
N ILE A 85 -5.60 -7.19 1.18
CA ILE A 85 -5.82 -6.56 2.49
C ILE A 85 -4.90 -7.16 3.54
N ALA A 86 -4.79 -8.50 3.60
CA ALA A 86 -3.90 -9.18 4.54
C ALA A 86 -2.44 -8.74 4.35
N LEU A 87 -1.96 -8.63 3.11
CA LEU A 87 -0.62 -8.15 2.79
C LEU A 87 -0.43 -6.68 3.19
N LEU A 88 -1.42 -5.81 2.93
CA LEU A 88 -1.37 -4.41 3.35
C LEU A 88 -1.33 -4.26 4.86
N VAL A 89 -2.18 -4.99 5.59
CA VAL A 89 -2.19 -5.02 7.06
C VAL A 89 -0.84 -5.50 7.59
N TRP A 90 -0.30 -6.57 7.02
CA TRP A 90 1.02 -7.08 7.37
C TRP A 90 2.11 -6.02 7.18
N MET A 91 2.15 -5.37 6.02
CA MET A 91 3.14 -4.34 5.71
C MET A 91 3.04 -3.14 6.66
N VAL A 92 1.83 -2.65 6.93
CA VAL A 92 1.64 -1.53 7.85
C VAL A 92 1.99 -1.91 9.28
N SER A 93 1.55 -3.08 9.75
CA SER A 93 1.85 -3.58 11.11
C SER A 93 3.35 -3.73 11.34
N THR A 94 4.08 -4.31 10.38
CA THR A 94 5.54 -4.45 10.47
C THR A 94 6.25 -3.08 10.46
N GLY A 95 5.76 -2.12 9.68
CA GLY A 95 6.24 -0.73 9.68
C GLY A 95 6.03 -0.04 11.03
N LEU A 96 4.85 -0.18 11.62
CA LEU A 96 4.53 0.37 12.94
C LEU A 96 5.37 -0.27 14.06
N ILE A 97 5.56 -1.61 14.02
CA ILE A 97 6.43 -2.31 14.97
C ILE A 97 7.86 -1.78 14.89
N MET A 98 8.41 -1.62 13.70
CA MET A 98 9.77 -1.07 13.55
C MET A 98 9.90 0.33 14.13
N ARG A 99 8.87 1.15 13.99
CA ARG A 99 8.93 2.57 14.40
C ARG A 99 8.59 2.79 15.86
N PHE A 100 7.52 2.19 16.36
CA PHE A 100 6.92 2.56 17.64
C PHE A 100 7.09 1.52 18.74
N SER A 101 7.41 0.25 18.41
CA SER A 101 7.55 -0.77 19.43
C SER A 101 8.87 -0.65 20.21
N LYS A 102 8.86 -1.18 21.44
CA LYS A 102 10.05 -1.39 22.27
C LYS A 102 10.78 -2.71 21.93
N ALA A 103 10.48 -3.33 20.79
CA ALA A 103 11.12 -4.57 20.36
C ALA A 103 12.65 -4.39 20.26
N SER A 104 13.37 -5.49 20.50
CA SER A 104 14.83 -5.51 20.45
C SER A 104 15.34 -5.15 19.05
N VAL A 105 16.59 -4.71 18.97
CA VAL A 105 17.26 -4.34 17.71
C VAL A 105 17.25 -5.52 16.74
N ASP A 106 17.46 -6.75 17.23
CA ASP A 106 17.48 -7.95 16.41
C ASP A 106 16.11 -8.27 15.79
N VAL A 107 15.02 -8.13 16.56
CA VAL A 107 13.66 -8.28 16.04
C VAL A 107 13.38 -7.23 14.96
N LYS A 108 13.72 -5.97 15.19
CA LYS A 108 13.55 -4.90 14.21
C LYS A 108 14.37 -5.15 12.94
N LYS A 109 15.60 -5.69 13.08
CA LYS A 109 16.44 -6.03 11.93
C LYS A 109 15.80 -7.13 11.08
N LYS A 110 15.28 -8.19 11.70
CA LYS A 110 14.56 -9.27 11.00
C LYS A 110 13.31 -8.74 10.27
N ILE A 111 12.49 -7.94 10.96
CA ILE A 111 11.29 -7.33 10.35
C ILE A 111 11.67 -6.45 9.16
N ARG A 112 12.76 -5.68 9.25
CA ARG A 112 13.22 -4.79 8.16
C ARG A 112 13.57 -5.58 6.90
N VAL A 113 14.12 -6.80 7.03
CA VAL A 113 14.43 -7.65 5.89
C VAL A 113 13.19 -7.92 5.03
N PHE A 114 12.02 -8.09 5.65
CA PHE A 114 10.77 -8.32 4.92
C PHE A 114 10.10 -7.01 4.49
N HIS A 115 9.96 -6.05 5.41
CA HIS A 115 9.23 -4.80 5.15
C HIS A 115 9.92 -3.90 4.13
N ALA A 116 11.24 -3.77 4.18
CA ALA A 116 11.98 -2.82 3.34
C ALA A 116 12.37 -3.38 1.96
N GLN A 117 11.94 -4.59 1.62
CA GLN A 117 12.26 -5.19 0.33
C GLN A 117 11.33 -4.66 -0.76
N TRP A 118 11.91 -4.16 -1.84
CA TRP A 118 11.18 -3.62 -2.98
C TRP A 118 10.23 -4.63 -3.64
N TYR A 119 10.61 -5.92 -3.65
CA TYR A 119 9.76 -6.98 -4.20
C TYR A 119 8.49 -7.22 -3.38
N MET A 120 8.51 -6.98 -2.07
CA MET A 120 7.30 -7.05 -1.24
C MET A 120 6.29 -5.96 -1.63
N PHE A 121 6.78 -4.74 -1.88
CA PHE A 121 5.94 -3.65 -2.38
C PHE A 121 5.34 -3.98 -3.75
N LEU A 122 6.17 -4.53 -4.68
CA LEU A 122 5.67 -4.96 -5.99
C LEU A 122 4.69 -6.12 -5.88
N ALA A 123 4.91 -7.08 -4.98
CA ALA A 123 3.97 -8.18 -4.76
C ALA A 123 2.59 -7.66 -4.31
N VAL A 124 2.55 -6.72 -3.37
CA VAL A 124 1.30 -6.07 -2.92
C VAL A 124 0.61 -5.38 -4.11
N LEU A 125 1.33 -4.59 -4.90
CA LEU A 125 0.77 -3.92 -6.07
C LEU A 125 0.24 -4.91 -7.11
N LEU A 126 1.00 -5.96 -7.40
CA LEU A 126 0.61 -6.98 -8.38
C LEU A 126 -0.68 -7.68 -7.95
N VAL A 127 -0.75 -8.16 -6.69
CA VAL A 127 -1.94 -8.84 -6.19
C VAL A 127 -3.15 -7.89 -6.21
N LEU A 128 -2.96 -6.62 -5.86
CA LEU A 128 -4.01 -5.61 -5.87
C LEU A 128 -4.55 -5.37 -7.29
N VAL A 129 -3.65 -5.18 -8.27
CA VAL A 129 -4.03 -4.97 -9.68
C VAL A 129 -4.75 -6.18 -10.24
N VAL A 130 -4.23 -7.39 -10.00
CA VAL A 130 -4.86 -8.63 -10.46
C VAL A 130 -6.23 -8.83 -9.81
N ALA A 131 -6.36 -8.55 -8.51
CA ALA A 131 -7.64 -8.64 -7.81
C ALA A 131 -8.71 -7.75 -8.47
N HIS A 132 -8.36 -6.50 -8.78
CA HIS A 132 -9.27 -5.56 -9.44
C HIS A 132 -9.55 -5.96 -10.89
N ALA A 133 -8.55 -6.40 -11.65
CA ALA A 133 -8.72 -6.86 -13.02
C ALA A 133 -9.68 -8.06 -13.11
N VAL A 134 -9.56 -9.02 -12.17
CA VAL A 134 -10.48 -10.17 -12.09
C VAL A 134 -11.91 -9.72 -11.78
N SER A 135 -12.10 -8.74 -10.90
CA SER A 135 -13.43 -8.20 -10.60
C SER A 135 -14.02 -7.43 -11.77
N LEU A 136 -13.23 -6.65 -12.52
CA LEU A 136 -13.66 -5.96 -13.72
C LEU A 136 -14.19 -6.93 -14.78
N VAL A 137 -13.49 -8.04 -15.01
CA VAL A 137 -13.93 -9.08 -15.95
C VAL A 137 -15.22 -9.75 -15.48
N ARG A 138 -15.35 -9.97 -14.16
CA ARG A 138 -16.53 -10.66 -13.59
C ARG A 138 -17.77 -9.76 -13.50
N PHE A 139 -17.57 -8.45 -13.28
CA PHE A 139 -18.64 -7.48 -13.06
C PHE A 139 -18.48 -6.23 -13.94
N PRO A 140 -18.56 -6.35 -15.28
CA PRO A 140 -18.24 -5.26 -16.21
C PRO A 140 -19.18 -4.05 -16.12
N TYR A 141 -20.33 -4.18 -15.46
CA TYR A 141 -21.35 -3.12 -15.38
C TYR A 141 -21.31 -2.32 -14.07
N VAL A 142 -20.36 -2.55 -13.19
CA VAL A 142 -20.30 -1.93 -11.84
C VAL A 142 -19.34 -0.76 -11.77
N MET A 143 -18.43 -0.62 -12.75
CA MET A 143 -17.43 0.46 -12.79
C MET A 143 -17.68 1.46 -13.91
#